data_cacda82955115bfaeec0453a7fcfb9bc
#
_entry.id   cacda82955115bfaeec0453a7fcfb9bc
#
_cell.length_a   1.000
_cell.length_b   1.000
_cell.length_c   1.000
_cell.angle_alpha   90.00
_cell.angle_beta   90.00
_cell.angle_gamma   90.00
#
_symmetry.space_group_name_H-M   'P 1'
#
loop_
_entity.id
_entity.type
_entity.pdbx_description
1 polymer ?
#
loop_
_entity_poly.entity_id
_entity_poly.type
_entity_poly.pdbx_seq_one_letter_code
_entity_poly.pdbx_strand_id
1 'polypeptide(L)' 'MPDIYCGGLDFGTSGARISIINLHKKLVYSNSVPYSFSFKNPNSWINSCENLLVNLPIEVKINLNKLAISPGPQEL' A
#
# COMPACT_ATOMS: atom_id res chain seq x y z
N MET A 1 -10.65 -19.04 -13.37
CA MET A 1 -10.33 -17.65 -13.74
C MET A 1 -9.39 -17.06 -12.72
N PRO A 2 -8.29 -16.47 -13.14
CA PRO A 2 -7.44 -15.78 -12.17
C PRO A 2 -8.16 -14.60 -11.58
N ASP A 3 -7.96 -14.41 -10.29
CA ASP A 3 -8.48 -13.22 -9.64
C ASP A 3 -7.67 -12.00 -10.09
N ILE A 4 -8.34 -10.88 -10.19
CA ILE A 4 -7.70 -9.61 -10.50
C ILE A 4 -7.85 -8.72 -9.27
N TYR A 5 -6.75 -8.22 -8.78
CA TYR A 5 -6.73 -7.36 -7.61
C TYR A 5 -6.25 -5.97 -7.97
N CYS A 6 -6.79 -5.00 -7.25
CA CYS A 6 -6.36 -3.62 -7.34
C CYS A 6 -5.91 -3.18 -5.96
N GLY A 7 -4.80 -2.50 -5.89
CA GLY A 7 -4.25 -2.03 -4.63
C GLY A 7 -4.19 -0.52 -4.53
N GLY A 8 -4.21 -0.03 -3.30
CA GLY A 8 -4.00 1.37 -3.01
C GLY A 8 -2.98 1.53 -1.91
N LEU A 9 -1.98 2.35 -2.13
CA LEU A 9 -1.02 2.77 -1.12
C LEU A 9 -1.39 4.16 -0.63
N ASP A 10 -1.48 4.30 0.68
CA ASP A 10 -1.89 5.54 1.32
C ASP A 10 -0.82 5.93 2.34
N PHE A 11 -0.27 7.13 2.19
CA PHE A 11 0.80 7.63 3.07
C PHE A 11 0.21 8.66 4.01
N GLY A 12 0.09 8.29 5.28
CA GLY A 12 -0.36 9.18 6.33
C GLY A 12 0.80 9.93 7.00
N THR A 13 0.51 10.55 8.12
CA THR A 13 1.53 11.29 8.89
C THR A 13 2.39 10.39 9.76
N SER A 14 1.88 9.24 10.19
CA SER A 14 2.58 8.35 11.11
C SER A 14 2.97 7.03 10.48
N GLY A 15 2.49 6.71 9.30
CA GLY A 15 2.78 5.46 8.64
C GLY A 15 2.08 5.35 7.30
N ALA A 16 2.28 4.23 6.64
CA ALA A 16 1.70 3.93 5.34
C ALA A 16 0.77 2.73 5.46
N ARG A 17 -0.21 2.66 4.57
CA ARG A 17 -1.17 1.56 4.51
C ARG A 17 -1.33 1.09 3.07
N ILE A 18 -1.46 -0.21 2.90
CA ILE A 18 -1.86 -0.79 1.63
C ILE A 18 -3.22 -1.48 1.80
N SER A 19 -4.07 -1.32 0.82
CA SER A 19 -5.37 -1.98 0.78
C SER A 19 -5.54 -2.62 -0.58
N ILE A 20 -5.95 -3.89 -0.59
CA ILE A 20 -6.15 -4.65 -1.83
C ILE A 20 -7.61 -5.04 -1.92
N ILE A 21 -8.22 -4.75 -3.06
CA ILE A 21 -9.62 -5.10 -3.32
C ILE A 21 -9.69 -6.00 -4.54
N ASN A 22 -10.77 -6.78 -4.61
CA ASN A 22 -11.06 -7.60 -5.77
C ASN A 22 -11.95 -6.84 -6.76
N LEU A 23 -12.38 -7.54 -7.82
CA LEU A 23 -13.26 -6.95 -8.85
C LEU A 23 -14.63 -6.53 -8.30
N HIS A 24 -15.04 -7.07 -7.19
CA HIS A 24 -16.31 -6.72 -6.54
C HIS A 24 -16.15 -5.61 -5.51
N LYS A 25 -14.98 -4.97 -5.50
CA LYS A 25 -14.65 -3.88 -4.57
C LYS A 25 -14.65 -4.31 -3.11
N LYS A 26 -14.44 -5.60 -2.86
CA LYS A 26 -14.32 -6.12 -1.51
C LYS A 26 -12.86 -6.14 -1.08
N LEU A 27 -12.61 -5.73 0.14
CA LEU A 27 -11.27 -5.75 0.71
C LEU A 27 -10.85 -7.19 0.91
N VAL A 28 -9.73 -7.58 0.30
CA VAL A 28 -9.18 -8.93 0.44
C VAL A 28 -7.91 -8.97 1.27
N TYR A 29 -7.24 -7.83 1.43
CA TYR A 29 -6.02 -7.74 2.23
C TYR A 29 -5.77 -6.30 2.58
N SER A 30 -5.29 -6.06 3.78
CA SER A 30 -4.77 -4.75 4.17
C SER A 30 -3.65 -4.91 5.17
N ASN A 31 -2.74 -3.97 5.17
CA ASN A 31 -1.64 -3.94 6.11
C ASN A 31 -1.18 -2.50 6.27
N SER A 32 -0.57 -2.20 7.39
CA SER A 32 -0.03 -0.87 7.64
C SER A 32 1.29 -1.00 8.38
N VAL A 33 2.18 -0.05 8.14
CA VAL A 33 3.47 0.01 8.83
C VAL A 33 3.72 1.44 9.30
N PRO A 34 4.28 1.60 10.50
CA PRO A 34 4.70 2.92 10.95
C PRO A 34 5.96 3.34 10.22
N TYR A 35 6.20 4.64 10.15
CA TYR A 35 7.44 5.14 9.59
C TYR A 35 8.59 4.91 10.57
N SER A 36 9.76 4.60 10.01
CA SER A 36 11.00 4.52 10.79
C SER A 36 11.55 5.91 11.10
N PHE A 37 11.19 6.88 10.27
CA PHE A 37 11.63 8.27 10.39
C PHE A 37 10.39 9.17 10.32
N SER A 38 10.62 10.50 10.37
CA SER A 38 9.55 11.46 10.16
C SER A 38 8.90 11.27 8.78
N PHE A 39 7.59 11.55 8.68
CA PHE A 39 6.92 11.49 7.39
C PHE A 39 7.48 12.45 6.36
N LYS A 40 8.22 13.45 6.80
CA LYS A 40 8.89 14.41 5.91
C LYS A 40 10.16 13.84 5.27
N ASN A 41 10.67 12.72 5.81
CA ASN A 41 11.85 12.08 5.26
C ASN A 41 11.45 11.13 4.14
N PRO A 42 11.94 11.33 2.90
CA PRO A 42 11.57 10.45 1.79
C PRO A 42 11.87 8.98 2.03
N ASN A 43 12.89 8.67 2.82
CA ASN A 43 13.23 7.29 3.15
C ASN A 43 12.13 6.58 3.92
N SER A 44 11.33 7.32 4.69
CA SER A 44 10.19 6.73 5.40
C SER A 44 9.17 6.16 4.41
N TRP A 45 8.89 6.89 3.35
CA TRP A 45 7.94 6.47 2.33
C TRP A 45 8.45 5.28 1.55
N ILE A 46 9.72 5.35 1.13
CA ILE A 46 10.35 4.29 0.36
C ILE A 46 10.41 3.00 1.17
N ASN A 47 10.87 3.07 2.41
CA ASN A 47 10.99 1.90 3.28
C ASN A 47 9.64 1.29 3.59
N SER A 48 8.63 2.13 3.83
CA SER A 48 7.27 1.66 4.11
C SER A 48 6.67 0.98 2.88
N CYS A 49 6.86 1.56 1.71
CA CYS A 49 6.39 0.99 0.46
C CYS A 49 7.02 -0.39 0.21
N GLU A 50 8.34 -0.50 0.36
CA GLU A 50 9.03 -1.76 0.20
C GLU A 50 8.53 -2.81 1.18
N ASN A 51 8.38 -2.42 2.45
CA ASN A 51 7.91 -3.31 3.49
C ASN A 51 6.51 -3.85 3.17
N LEU A 52 5.60 -2.96 2.79
CA LEU A 52 4.23 -3.35 2.48
C LEU A 52 4.17 -4.27 1.25
N LEU A 53 4.97 -3.99 0.23
CA LEU A 53 4.96 -4.79 -0.99
C LEU A 53 5.62 -6.15 -0.78
N VAL A 54 6.71 -6.20 -0.03
CA VAL A 54 7.40 -7.47 0.24
C VAL A 54 6.53 -8.43 1.05
N ASN A 55 5.71 -7.89 1.94
CA ASN A 55 4.87 -8.71 2.82
C ASN A 55 3.53 -9.10 2.21
N LEU A 56 3.25 -8.71 0.97
CA LEU A 56 2.02 -9.13 0.31
C LEU A 56 1.99 -10.65 0.14
N PRO A 57 0.83 -11.29 0.35
CA PRO A 57 0.68 -12.71 0.02
C PRO A 57 1.00 -12.96 -1.45
N ILE A 58 1.58 -14.11 -1.73
CA ILE A 58 2.04 -14.40 -3.10
C ILE A 58 0.89 -14.38 -4.10
N GLU A 59 -0.28 -14.88 -3.72
CA GLU A 59 -1.41 -14.86 -4.64
C GLU A 59 -1.88 -13.45 -4.96
N VAL A 60 -1.71 -12.51 -4.01
CA VAL A 60 -2.00 -11.11 -4.26
C VAL A 60 -0.96 -10.52 -5.21
N LYS A 61 0.32 -10.85 -5.00
CA LYS A 61 1.39 -10.32 -5.85
C LYS A 61 1.20 -10.71 -7.31
N ILE A 62 0.88 -11.97 -7.57
CA ILE A 62 0.78 -12.44 -8.95
C ILE A 62 -0.49 -11.99 -9.64
N ASN A 63 -1.51 -11.59 -8.90
CA ASN A 63 -2.78 -11.16 -9.45
C ASN A 63 -3.01 -9.65 -9.34
N LEU A 64 -2.05 -8.92 -8.81
CA LEU A 64 -2.18 -7.48 -8.65
C LEU A 64 -2.04 -6.81 -10.02
N ASN A 65 -3.11 -6.19 -10.47
CA ASN A 65 -3.18 -5.60 -11.80
C ASN A 65 -2.91 -4.09 -11.78
N LYS A 66 -3.34 -3.41 -10.72
CA LYS A 66 -3.17 -1.97 -10.58
C LYS A 66 -2.77 -1.64 -9.16
N LEU A 67 -1.91 -0.64 -9.04
CA LEU A 67 -1.55 -0.10 -7.74
C LEU A 67 -1.60 1.43 -7.84
N ALA A 68 -2.57 2.03 -7.15
CA ALA A 68 -2.69 3.47 -7.06
C ALA A 68 -1.95 3.95 -5.82
N ILE A 69 -1.33 5.10 -5.92
CA ILE A 69 -0.60 5.70 -4.80
C ILE A 69 -1.23 7.03 -4.47
N SER A 70 -1.71 7.15 -3.23
CA SER A 70 -2.20 8.43 -2.71
C SER A 70 -1.02 9.18 -2.11
N PRO A 71 -0.77 10.41 -2.51
CA PRO A 71 0.28 11.20 -1.87
C PRO A 71 -0.05 11.42 -0.40
N GLY A 72 0.99 11.60 0.40
CA GLY A 72 0.83 11.87 1.82
C GLY A 72 0.13 13.19 2.07
N PRO A 73 -0.05 13.54 3.36
CA PRO A 73 -0.69 14.80 3.70
C PRO A 73 0.04 15.95 3.02
N GLN A 74 -0.72 16.80 2.37
CA GLN A 74 -0.15 17.96 1.70
C GLN A 74 -0.50 19.19 2.51
N GLU A 75 0.51 19.98 2.75
CA GLU A 75 0.29 21.29 3.34
C GLU A 75 -0.07 22.24 2.23
N LEU A 76 -1.17 22.86 2.38
CA LEU A 76 -1.64 23.86 1.43
C LEU A 76 -1.32 25.26 1.93
#